data_5f65ebc526f124f502704402f9c5b45d
#
_entry.id   5f65ebc526f124f502704402f9c5b45d
#
_cell.length_a   1.000
_cell.length_b   1.000
_cell.length_c   1.000
_cell.angle_alpha   90.00
_cell.angle_beta   90.00
_cell.angle_gamma   90.00
#
_symmetry.space_group_name_H-M   'P 1'
#
loop_
_entity.id
_entity.type
_entity.pdbx_description
1 polymer ?
#
loop_
_entity_poly.entity_id
_entity_poly.type
_entity_poly.pdbx_seq_one_letter_code
_entity_poly.pdbx_strand_id
1 'polypeptide(L)'
;MGLMDREYMRRPPSSGWHRYLWIAAIVIGLASTGLYLYRSIRAELLPGEGDLIVNINNATQDELETIPGIGPFLSRQIIAHRTYARIEELERVPGIGRYTVNRIRPYVKVQGETEKR
;
A
#
# COMPACT_ATOMS: atom_id res chain seq x y z
N MET A 1 16.74 -66.25 18.25
CA MET A 1 16.89 -65.03 19.02
C MET A 1 17.00 -63.75 18.22
N GLY A 2 17.28 -63.77 17.00
CA GLY A 2 17.34 -62.60 16.16
C GLY A 2 16.03 -62.28 15.41
N LEU A 3 14.92 -62.74 15.95
CA LEU A 3 13.62 -62.64 15.26
C LEU A 3 12.81 -61.45 15.65
N MET A 4 13.31 -60.69 16.58
CA MET A 4 12.47 -59.72 17.28
C MET A 4 12.29 -58.40 16.57
N ASP A 5 13.05 -58.10 15.59
CA ASP A 5 13.09 -56.68 15.26
C ASP A 5 12.83 -56.37 13.82
N ARG A 6 12.30 -57.32 13.08
CA ARG A 6 11.80 -57.00 11.73
C ARG A 6 10.56 -56.12 11.73
N GLU A 7 9.85 -56.07 12.84
CA GLU A 7 8.74 -55.14 13.01
C GLU A 7 9.19 -53.69 13.19
N TYR A 8 10.38 -53.50 13.70
CA TYR A 8 10.98 -52.19 13.85
C TYR A 8 11.30 -51.51 12.50
N MET A 9 11.45 -52.30 11.46
CA MET A 9 11.63 -51.79 10.12
C MET A 9 10.31 -51.56 9.37
N ARG A 10 9.19 -51.60 10.05
CA ARG A 10 7.97 -51.08 9.44
C ARG A 10 8.18 -49.62 9.12
N ARG A 11 8.10 -49.32 7.84
CA ARG A 11 8.12 -47.97 7.32
C ARG A 11 7.24 -47.10 8.21
N PRO A 12 7.74 -45.93 8.61
CA PRO A 12 6.89 -44.98 9.32
C PRO A 12 5.61 -44.84 8.53
N PRO A 13 4.45 -44.76 9.17
CA PRO A 13 3.21 -44.52 8.47
C PRO A 13 3.44 -43.35 7.55
N SER A 14 3.14 -43.56 6.27
CA SER A 14 3.21 -42.48 5.30
C SER A 14 2.38 -41.35 5.86
N SER A 15 3.08 -40.43 6.51
CA SER A 15 2.42 -39.38 7.25
C SER A 15 1.63 -38.57 6.27
N GLY A 16 0.33 -38.56 6.40
CA GLY A 16 -0.60 -37.87 5.53
C GLY A 16 -0.40 -36.36 5.49
N TRP A 17 0.64 -35.88 6.18
CA TRP A 17 0.98 -34.47 6.22
C TRP A 17 1.40 -33.91 4.86
N HIS A 18 1.91 -34.73 3.95
CA HIS A 18 2.15 -34.31 2.56
C HIS A 18 0.87 -33.79 1.89
N ARG A 19 -0.25 -34.38 2.21
CA ARG A 19 -1.56 -33.91 1.69
C ARG A 19 -1.86 -32.50 2.19
N TYR A 20 -1.55 -32.20 3.44
CA TYR A 20 -1.75 -30.88 4.02
C TYR A 20 -0.75 -29.85 3.46
N LEU A 21 0.47 -30.28 3.14
CA LEU A 21 1.45 -29.42 2.47
C LEU A 21 0.98 -28.97 1.09
N TRP A 22 0.39 -29.88 0.30
CA TRP A 22 -0.17 -29.53 -1.00
C TRP A 22 -1.39 -28.59 -0.86
N ILE A 23 -2.25 -28.85 0.11
CA ILE A 23 -3.40 -27.97 0.40
C ILE A 23 -2.91 -26.60 0.83
N ALA A 24 -1.93 -26.52 1.72
CA ALA A 24 -1.34 -25.25 2.13
C ALA A 24 -0.72 -24.49 0.96
N ALA A 25 0.00 -25.15 0.08
CA ALA A 25 0.58 -24.55 -1.12
C ALA A 25 -0.50 -23.98 -2.07
N ILE A 26 -1.59 -24.71 -2.25
CA ILE A 26 -2.73 -24.26 -3.07
C ILE A 26 -3.40 -23.04 -2.44
N VAL A 27 -3.64 -23.04 -1.14
CA VAL A 27 -4.26 -21.92 -0.42
C VAL A 27 -3.39 -20.66 -0.50
N ILE A 28 -2.08 -20.81 -0.30
CA ILE A 28 -1.13 -19.71 -0.43
C ILE A 28 -1.10 -19.16 -1.88
N GLY A 29 -1.11 -20.05 -2.87
CA GLY A 29 -1.16 -19.67 -4.28
C GLY A 29 -2.43 -18.90 -4.64
N LEU A 30 -3.60 -19.36 -4.20
CA LEU A 30 -4.88 -18.68 -4.41
C LEU A 30 -4.94 -17.33 -3.69
N ALA A 31 -4.46 -17.25 -2.45
CA ALA A 31 -4.40 -16.01 -1.71
C ALA A 31 -3.48 -14.98 -2.38
N SER A 32 -2.32 -15.41 -2.87
CA SER A 32 -1.38 -14.54 -3.60
C SER A 32 -1.96 -14.02 -4.90
N THR A 33 -2.63 -14.90 -5.66
CA THR A 33 -3.28 -14.52 -6.91
C THR A 33 -4.45 -13.57 -6.65
N GLY A 34 -5.27 -13.85 -5.64
CA GLY A 34 -6.38 -12.98 -5.24
C GLY A 34 -5.90 -11.59 -4.83
N LEU A 35 -4.84 -11.51 -4.04
CA LEU A 35 -4.23 -10.23 -3.65
C LEU A 35 -3.65 -9.48 -4.84
N TYR A 36 -3.00 -10.19 -5.76
CA TYR A 36 -2.47 -9.59 -6.99
C TYR A 36 -3.58 -9.00 -7.86
N LEU A 37 -4.64 -9.78 -8.12
CA LEU A 37 -5.81 -9.32 -8.87
C LEU A 37 -6.51 -8.16 -8.18
N TYR A 38 -6.69 -8.22 -6.87
CA TYR A 38 -7.28 -7.12 -6.10
C TYR A 38 -6.48 -5.81 -6.25
N ARG A 39 -5.16 -5.89 -6.17
CA ARG A 39 -4.29 -4.71 -6.36
C ARG A 39 -4.33 -4.18 -7.79
N SER A 40 -4.38 -5.07 -8.79
CA SER A 40 -4.46 -4.68 -10.19
C SER A 40 -5.79 -4.00 -10.53
N ILE A 41 -6.89 -4.58 -10.08
CA ILE A 41 -8.24 -4.00 -10.27
C ILE A 41 -8.36 -2.66 -9.54
N ARG A 42 -7.83 -2.58 -8.33
CA ARG A 42 -7.84 -1.33 -7.57
C ARG A 42 -7.04 -0.23 -8.26
N ALA A 43 -5.91 -0.55 -8.86
CA ALA A 43 -5.10 0.41 -9.61
C ALA A 43 -5.82 0.97 -10.84
N GLU A 44 -6.71 0.19 -11.48
CA GLU A 44 -7.51 0.65 -12.62
C GLU A 44 -8.76 1.44 -12.23
N LEU A 45 -9.37 1.11 -11.08
CA LEU A 45 -10.62 1.72 -10.65
C LEU A 45 -10.44 3.00 -9.83
N LEU A 46 -9.27 3.17 -9.20
CA LEU A 46 -8.95 4.39 -8.48
C LEU A 46 -8.02 5.26 -9.33
N PRO A 47 -8.17 6.60 -9.27
CA PRO A 47 -7.20 7.49 -9.89
C PRO A 47 -5.81 7.11 -9.37
N GLY A 48 -4.88 6.90 -10.29
CA GLY A 48 -3.49 6.54 -9.95
C GLY A 48 -2.84 7.63 -9.11
N GLU A 49 -1.83 7.26 -8.34
CA GLU A 49 -0.99 8.24 -7.66
C GLU A 49 -0.48 9.27 -8.68
N GLY A 50 -0.84 10.53 -8.50
CA GLY A 50 -0.40 11.63 -9.37
C GLY A 50 -1.30 11.98 -10.54
N ASP A 51 -2.49 11.37 -10.69
CA ASP A 51 -3.47 11.73 -11.71
C ASP A 51 -4.26 13.00 -11.38
N LEU A 52 -4.20 13.46 -10.14
CA LEU A 52 -4.86 14.68 -9.68
C LEU A 52 -3.85 15.80 -9.44
N ILE A 53 -4.23 17.02 -9.82
CA ILE A 53 -3.59 18.24 -9.34
C ILE A 53 -4.42 18.75 -8.17
N VAL A 54 -3.89 18.57 -6.98
CA VAL A 54 -4.61 18.71 -5.71
C VAL A 54 -4.41 20.12 -5.15
N ASN A 55 -5.51 20.80 -4.82
CA ASN A 55 -5.43 22.06 -4.08
C ASN A 55 -5.27 21.78 -2.58
N ILE A 56 -4.09 22.09 -2.04
CA ILE A 56 -3.75 21.83 -0.64
C ILE A 56 -4.59 22.62 0.37
N ASN A 57 -5.27 23.68 -0.04
CA ASN A 57 -6.09 24.50 0.84
C ASN A 57 -7.52 23.96 1.03
N ASN A 58 -8.08 23.25 0.04
CA ASN A 58 -9.45 22.80 0.08
C ASN A 58 -9.64 21.28 -0.15
N ALA A 59 -8.60 20.57 -0.56
CA ALA A 59 -8.69 19.14 -0.81
C ALA A 59 -9.09 18.33 0.42
N THR A 60 -9.79 17.24 0.18
CA THR A 60 -10.09 16.24 1.21
C THR A 60 -8.84 15.45 1.60
N GLN A 61 -8.91 14.70 2.70
CA GLN A 61 -7.81 13.82 3.09
C GLN A 61 -7.49 12.80 2.00
N ASP A 62 -8.53 12.19 1.42
CA ASP A 62 -8.37 11.16 0.38
C ASP A 62 -7.70 11.74 -0.89
N GLU A 63 -8.05 12.94 -1.29
CA GLU A 63 -7.40 13.63 -2.41
C GLU A 63 -5.92 13.94 -2.13
N LEU A 64 -5.60 14.37 -0.92
CA LEU A 64 -4.20 14.60 -0.51
C LEU A 64 -3.38 13.31 -0.52
N GLU A 65 -3.98 12.19 -0.17
CA GLU A 65 -3.31 10.88 -0.17
C GLU A 65 -3.06 10.32 -1.58
N THR A 66 -3.66 10.90 -2.61
CA THR A 66 -3.32 10.58 -4.01
C THR A 66 -1.97 11.16 -4.45
N ILE A 67 -1.43 12.11 -3.69
CA ILE A 67 -0.13 12.73 -3.99
C ILE A 67 0.99 11.74 -3.61
N PRO A 68 1.91 11.43 -4.54
CA PRO A 68 3.01 10.53 -4.26
C PRO A 68 3.87 10.98 -3.07
N GLY A 69 3.93 10.16 -2.04
CA GLY A 69 4.69 10.45 -0.81
C GLY A 69 3.90 11.15 0.30
N ILE A 70 2.62 11.43 0.10
CA ILE A 70 1.71 11.93 1.14
C ILE A 70 0.83 10.78 1.63
N GLY A 71 1.06 10.36 2.85
CA GLY A 71 0.25 9.34 3.50
C GLY A 71 -0.77 9.92 4.48
N PRO A 72 -1.53 9.07 5.21
CA PRO A 72 -2.57 9.51 6.14
C PRO A 72 -2.10 10.44 7.24
N PHE A 73 -0.86 10.31 7.68
CA PHE A 73 -0.29 11.20 8.68
C PHE A 73 -0.05 12.59 8.11
N LEU A 74 0.63 12.69 6.97
CA LEU A 74 0.97 13.96 6.33
C LEU A 74 -0.27 14.69 5.81
N SER A 75 -1.25 13.99 5.26
CA SER A 75 -2.52 14.59 4.81
C SER A 75 -3.24 15.30 5.95
N ARG A 76 -3.33 14.68 7.12
CA ARG A 76 -3.89 15.30 8.32
C ARG A 76 -3.09 16.51 8.80
N GLN A 77 -1.77 16.44 8.76
CA GLN A 77 -0.92 17.57 9.11
C GLN A 77 -1.09 18.74 8.14
N ILE A 78 -1.20 18.48 6.84
CA ILE A 78 -1.47 19.50 5.84
C ILE A 78 -2.82 20.19 6.12
N ILE A 79 -3.86 19.41 6.42
CA ILE A 79 -5.18 19.94 6.76
C ILE A 79 -5.14 20.81 8.02
N ALA A 80 -4.40 20.37 9.04
CA ALA A 80 -4.28 21.09 10.30
C ALA A 80 -3.56 22.44 10.19
N HIS A 81 -2.64 22.58 9.24
CA HIS A 81 -1.82 23.78 9.03
C HIS A 81 -2.27 24.66 7.86
N ARG A 82 -3.48 24.44 7.31
CA ARG A 82 -4.07 25.38 6.33
C ARG A 82 -4.13 26.77 6.96
N THR A 83 -3.88 27.83 6.28
CA THR A 83 -3.95 28.19 4.89
C THR A 83 -2.53 28.36 4.31
N TYR A 84 -2.36 28.00 3.03
CA TYR A 84 -1.08 28.14 2.33
C TYR A 84 -1.24 29.17 1.22
N ALA A 85 -0.36 30.20 1.21
CA ALA A 85 -0.29 31.16 0.12
C ALA A 85 0.61 30.64 -1.03
N ARG A 86 1.58 29.79 -0.71
CA ARG A 86 2.55 29.20 -1.64
C ARG A 86 2.80 27.73 -1.32
N ILE A 87 3.22 26.98 -2.32
CA ILE A 87 3.56 25.55 -2.15
C ILE A 87 4.74 25.37 -1.18
N GLU A 88 5.70 26.31 -1.20
CA GLU A 88 6.87 26.30 -0.32
C GLU A 88 6.50 26.34 1.17
N GLU A 89 5.34 26.89 1.50
CA GLU A 89 4.88 26.94 2.89
C GLU A 89 4.54 25.58 3.48
N LEU A 90 4.44 24.55 2.65
CA LEU A 90 4.33 23.16 3.12
C LEU A 90 5.56 22.73 3.93
N GLU A 91 6.71 23.38 3.78
CA GLU A 91 7.89 23.09 4.63
C GLU A 91 7.63 23.36 6.12
N ARG A 92 6.60 24.14 6.46
CA ARG A 92 6.17 24.36 7.86
C ARG A 92 5.46 23.16 8.49
N VAL A 93 5.00 22.24 7.64
CA VAL A 93 4.29 21.04 8.11
C VAL A 93 5.30 20.03 8.65
N PRO A 94 5.12 19.51 9.88
CA PRO A 94 5.99 18.49 10.41
C PRO A 94 6.02 17.25 9.49
N GLY A 95 7.22 16.83 9.10
CA GLY A 95 7.44 15.70 8.20
C GLY A 95 7.53 16.07 6.72
N ILE A 96 7.32 17.33 6.34
CA ILE A 96 7.48 17.82 4.97
C ILE A 96 8.70 18.75 4.91
N GLY A 97 9.76 18.30 4.27
CA GLY A 97 10.95 19.11 4.02
C GLY A 97 11.02 19.58 2.57
N ARG A 98 12.02 20.40 2.26
CA ARG A 98 12.27 20.94 0.91
C ARG A 98 12.29 19.86 -0.18
N TYR A 99 12.91 18.72 0.10
CA TYR A 99 12.95 17.60 -0.83
C TYR A 99 11.55 17.10 -1.18
N THR A 100 10.70 16.91 -0.16
CA THR A 100 9.31 16.48 -0.34
C THR A 100 8.50 17.52 -1.11
N VAL A 101 8.64 18.80 -0.78
CA VAL A 101 7.97 19.89 -1.50
C VAL A 101 8.32 19.89 -2.98
N ASN A 102 9.60 19.78 -3.33
CA ASN A 102 10.04 19.72 -4.72
C ASN A 102 9.50 18.51 -5.46
N ARG A 103 9.41 17.39 -4.78
CA ARG A 103 8.88 16.13 -5.35
C ARG A 103 7.39 16.19 -5.64
N ILE A 104 6.61 16.81 -4.75
CA ILE A 104 5.15 16.88 -4.89
C ILE A 104 4.67 18.10 -5.69
N ARG A 105 5.54 19.07 -5.96
CA ARG A 105 5.20 20.30 -6.70
C ARG A 105 4.38 20.09 -7.98
N PRO A 106 4.66 19.07 -8.82
CA PRO A 106 3.85 18.83 -10.03
C PRO A 106 2.40 18.41 -9.76
N TYR A 107 2.09 17.98 -8.55
CA TYR A 107 0.79 17.39 -8.17
C TYR A 107 -0.05 18.31 -7.29
N VAL A 108 0.46 19.49 -6.94
CA VAL A 108 -0.20 20.39 -5.98
C VAL A 108 -0.36 21.79 -6.53
N LYS A 109 -1.42 22.45 -6.05
CA LYS A 109 -1.65 23.88 -6.26
C LYS A 109 -2.25 24.51 -5.01
N VAL A 110 -2.24 25.83 -4.93
CA VAL A 110 -2.74 26.61 -3.79
C VAL A 110 -4.02 27.38 -4.10
N GLN A 111 -4.41 27.46 -5.36
CA GLN A 111 -5.59 28.19 -5.82
C GLN A 111 -6.43 27.35 -6.77
N GLY A 112 -7.74 27.62 -6.83
CA GLY A 112 -8.69 26.90 -7.65
C GLY A 112 -9.13 25.59 -7.01
N GLU A 113 -9.86 24.76 -7.76
CA GLU A 113 -10.30 23.44 -7.28
C GLU A 113 -9.31 22.34 -7.68
N THR A 114 -9.38 21.21 -6.97
CA THR A 114 -8.67 19.99 -7.36
C THR A 114 -9.18 19.54 -8.73
N GLU A 115 -8.27 19.24 -9.63
CA GLU A 115 -8.61 18.85 -10.99
C GLU A 115 -7.85 17.61 -11.42
N LYS A 116 -8.44 16.84 -12.33
CA LYS A 116 -7.80 15.69 -12.93
C LYS A 116 -6.81 16.16 -14.01
N ARG A 117 -5.63 15.56 -13.97
CA ARG A 117 -4.55 15.82 -14.93
C ARG A 117 -4.84 15.26 -16.31
#